data_1e965468933392770e78bd9e59c415f1
#
_entry.id   1e965468933392770e78bd9e59c415f1
#
_cell.length_a   1.000
_cell.length_b   1.000
_cell.length_c   1.000
_cell.angle_alpha   90.00
_cell.angle_beta   90.00
_cell.angle_gamma   90.00
#
_symmetry.space_group_name_H-M   'P 1'
#
loop_
_entity.id
_entity.type
_entity.pdbx_description
1 polymer ?
#
loop_
_entity_poly.entity_id
_entity_poly.type
_entity_poly.pdbx_seq_one_letter_code
_entity_poly.pdbx_strand_id
1 'polypeptide(L)'
;MELQKLLQDEIREGLYRITISGPRGDSEVSKVRIRPVEIKGKLLFQCQETVGTKEFHKNMTKDDVITRISDWMNGTFKQMQLESDTCTASVLVSKKGTMTIKKKPHMKGTGKPVNLAHNRKKRYILEEGIPVPFLQDLGVMTKEGKIVRTRYDKFRQINRFLEFIEDILPQLPSDREITILCLLYTSDA
;
A
#
# COMPACT_ATOMS: atom_id res chain seq x y z
N MET A 1 6.57 0.24 29.33
CA MET A 1 6.62 -1.24 29.43
C MET A 1 5.58 -1.94 28.54
N GLU A 2 4.29 -1.56 28.55
CA GLU A 2 3.27 -2.23 27.73
C GLU A 2 3.42 -2.03 26.22
N LEU A 3 3.76 -0.82 25.75
CA LEU A 3 3.97 -0.57 24.32
C LEU A 3 5.12 -1.42 23.76
N GLN A 4 6.24 -1.46 24.46
CA GLN A 4 7.42 -2.19 24.04
C GLN A 4 7.15 -3.69 23.93
N LYS A 5 6.39 -4.25 24.87
CA LYS A 5 5.96 -5.65 24.83
C LYS A 5 5.05 -5.90 23.62
N LEU A 6 4.04 -5.05 23.39
CA LEU A 6 3.16 -5.14 22.21
C LEU A 6 3.97 -5.15 20.91
N LEU A 7 4.95 -4.24 20.78
CA LEU A 7 5.77 -4.14 19.57
C LEU A 7 6.68 -5.36 19.40
N GLN A 8 7.29 -5.86 20.48
CA GLN A 8 8.13 -7.06 20.43
C GLN A 8 7.34 -8.30 19.98
N ASP A 9 6.11 -8.45 20.47
CA ASP A 9 5.25 -9.58 20.16
C ASP A 9 4.72 -9.53 18.72
N GLU A 10 4.35 -8.33 18.21
CA GLU A 10 3.60 -8.20 16.97
C GLU A 10 4.45 -7.77 15.76
N ILE A 11 5.65 -7.19 15.95
CA ILE A 11 6.56 -6.87 14.84
C ILE A 11 7.31 -8.13 14.40
N ARG A 12 6.69 -8.85 13.49
CA ARG A 12 7.14 -10.12 12.93
C ARG A 12 6.52 -10.33 11.54
N GLU A 13 6.75 -11.46 10.91
CA GLU A 13 6.23 -11.80 9.58
C GLU A 13 4.71 -11.69 9.47
N GLY A 14 3.98 -12.00 10.55
CA GLY A 14 2.52 -11.87 10.63
C GLY A 14 1.98 -10.46 10.79
N LEU A 15 2.83 -9.44 10.81
CA LEU A 15 2.41 -8.05 10.82
C LEU A 15 1.80 -7.66 9.46
N TYR A 16 0.59 -7.11 9.45
CA TYR A 16 0.02 -6.55 8.23
C TYR A 16 0.45 -5.10 8.02
N ARG A 17 0.28 -4.29 9.06
CA ARG A 17 0.52 -2.85 8.96
C ARG A 17 0.56 -2.21 10.33
N ILE A 18 1.43 -1.19 10.49
CA ILE A 18 1.33 -0.18 11.54
C ILE A 18 1.08 1.16 10.87
N THR A 19 0.15 1.95 11.41
CA THR A 19 -0.12 3.32 10.99
C THR A 19 0.00 4.22 12.20
N ILE A 20 0.88 5.24 12.13
CA ILE A 20 1.10 6.24 13.16
C ILE A 20 0.65 7.58 12.60
N SER A 21 -0.13 8.34 13.35
CA SER A 21 -0.73 9.60 12.89
C SER A 21 -1.10 10.51 14.06
N GLY A 22 -1.65 11.68 13.73
CA GLY A 22 -1.97 12.70 14.72
C GLY A 22 -0.71 13.32 15.31
N PRO A 23 0.09 14.05 14.53
CA PRO A 23 1.30 14.70 15.00
C PRO A 23 0.99 15.71 16.11
N ARG A 24 1.97 15.93 16.98
CA ARG A 24 1.95 16.96 18.03
C ARG A 24 2.80 18.13 17.56
N GLY A 25 2.31 19.35 17.77
CA GLY A 25 3.03 20.55 17.37
C GLY A 25 3.31 20.61 15.86
N ASP A 26 4.38 21.27 15.48
CA ASP A 26 4.77 21.54 14.08
C ASP A 26 5.65 20.42 13.49
N SER A 27 5.27 19.18 13.71
CA SER A 27 5.99 18.05 13.08
C SER A 27 5.81 18.07 11.56
N GLU A 28 6.92 18.07 10.82
CA GLU A 28 6.89 17.95 9.36
C GLU A 28 6.28 16.62 8.88
N VAL A 29 6.46 15.55 9.66
CA VAL A 29 5.91 14.24 9.38
C VAL A 29 4.46 14.16 9.82
N SER A 30 3.54 14.06 8.88
CA SER A 30 2.09 13.98 9.15
C SER A 30 1.60 12.57 9.46
N LYS A 31 2.25 11.56 8.88
CA LYS A 31 1.86 10.15 8.99
C LYS A 31 3.04 9.22 8.74
N VAL A 32 3.03 8.10 9.44
CA VAL A 32 3.97 7.00 9.20
C VAL A 32 3.20 5.70 8.95
N ARG A 33 3.63 4.93 7.96
CA ARG A 33 3.16 3.57 7.70
C ARG A 33 4.33 2.61 7.73
N ILE A 34 4.13 1.46 8.38
CA ILE A 34 5.15 0.42 8.47
C ILE A 34 4.53 -0.90 8.04
N ARG A 35 5.23 -1.64 7.21
CA ARG A 35 4.84 -2.99 6.79
C ARG A 35 6.05 -3.90 6.68
N PRO A 36 5.89 -5.22 6.88
CA PRO A 36 6.96 -6.16 6.60
C PRO A 36 7.23 -6.25 5.10
N VAL A 37 8.49 -6.45 4.76
CA VAL A 37 8.99 -6.69 3.41
C VAL A 37 10.11 -7.71 3.45
N GLU A 38 10.18 -8.56 2.44
CA GLU A 38 11.31 -9.45 2.25
C GLU A 38 12.27 -8.87 1.22
N ILE A 39 13.53 -8.69 1.60
CA ILE A 39 14.59 -8.19 0.72
C ILE A 39 15.78 -9.14 0.82
N LYS A 40 16.15 -9.76 -0.31
CA LYS A 40 17.25 -10.73 -0.38
C LYS A 40 17.16 -11.83 0.70
N GLY A 41 15.96 -12.38 0.92
CA GLY A 41 15.70 -13.43 1.90
C GLY A 41 15.75 -12.97 3.37
N LYS A 42 15.81 -11.65 3.63
CA LYS A 42 15.76 -11.09 4.98
C LYS A 42 14.44 -10.36 5.21
N LEU A 43 13.80 -10.63 6.35
CA LEU A 43 12.64 -9.89 6.80
C LEU A 43 13.10 -8.52 7.33
N LEU A 44 12.63 -7.48 6.67
CA LEU A 44 12.79 -6.08 7.05
C LEU A 44 11.43 -5.42 7.16
N PHE A 45 11.40 -4.21 7.69
CA PHE A 45 10.18 -3.42 7.83
C PHE A 45 10.35 -2.11 7.07
N GLN A 46 9.54 -1.94 6.03
CA GLN A 46 9.51 -0.72 5.26
C GLN A 46 8.72 0.33 6.01
N CYS A 47 9.41 1.38 6.41
CA CYS A 47 8.84 2.57 7.01
C CYS A 47 8.64 3.63 5.92
N GLN A 48 7.42 4.13 5.81
CA GLN A 48 7.01 5.18 4.86
C GLN A 48 6.57 6.40 5.68
N GLU A 49 7.33 7.49 5.60
CA GLU A 49 7.05 8.76 6.25
C GLU A 49 6.44 9.73 5.23
N THR A 50 5.30 10.35 5.57
CA THR A 50 4.63 11.36 4.74
C THR A 50 4.97 12.75 5.25
N VAL A 51 5.62 13.57 4.39
CA VAL A 51 6.00 14.97 4.68
C VAL A 51 5.37 15.85 3.59
N GLY A 52 4.34 16.59 3.92
CA GLY A 52 3.55 17.33 2.94
C GLY A 52 2.96 16.38 1.89
N THR A 53 3.35 16.57 0.62
CA THR A 53 2.95 15.72 -0.52
C THR A 53 3.98 14.63 -0.86
N LYS A 54 5.12 14.59 -0.16
CA LYS A 54 6.22 13.66 -0.43
C LYS A 54 6.18 12.46 0.51
N GLU A 55 6.63 11.31 0.00
CA GLU A 55 6.76 10.07 0.77
C GLU A 55 8.21 9.61 0.77
N PHE A 56 8.75 9.38 1.95
CA PHE A 56 10.10 8.87 2.16
C PHE A 56 10.03 7.43 2.65
N HIS A 57 10.84 6.56 2.05
CA HIS A 57 10.86 5.14 2.37
C HIS A 57 12.20 4.73 2.95
N LYS A 58 12.18 3.98 4.04
CA LYS A 58 13.37 3.40 4.67
C LYS A 58 13.06 1.96 5.08
N ASN A 59 13.96 1.03 4.78
CA ASN A 59 13.88 -0.33 5.27
C ASN A 59 14.72 -0.47 6.53
N MET A 60 14.13 -1.03 7.59
CA MET A 60 14.69 -1.07 8.93
C MET A 60 14.64 -2.48 9.48
N THR A 61 15.51 -2.81 10.42
CA THR A 61 15.43 -4.04 11.21
C THR A 61 14.28 -3.96 12.22
N LYS A 62 13.92 -5.10 12.81
CA LYS A 62 12.89 -5.15 13.87
C LYS A 62 13.21 -4.21 15.02
N ASP A 63 14.44 -4.26 15.53
CA ASP A 63 14.85 -3.50 16.71
C ASP A 63 14.88 -1.99 16.43
N ASP A 64 15.36 -1.60 15.23
CA ASP A 64 15.33 -0.20 14.81
C ASP A 64 13.91 0.35 14.73
N VAL A 65 12.98 -0.46 14.18
CA VAL A 65 11.56 -0.06 14.06
C VAL A 65 10.92 0.09 15.44
N ILE A 66 11.17 -0.83 16.37
CA ILE A 66 10.64 -0.76 17.74
C ILE A 66 11.13 0.50 18.45
N THR A 67 12.42 0.78 18.34
CA THR A 67 13.03 1.99 18.91
C THR A 67 12.38 3.23 18.28
N ARG A 68 12.31 3.29 16.96
CA ARG A 68 11.75 4.44 16.25
C ARG A 68 10.27 4.70 16.57
N ILE A 69 9.45 3.63 16.65
CA ILE A 69 8.04 3.74 17.06
C ILE A 69 7.92 4.28 18.48
N SER A 70 8.77 3.78 19.39
CA SER A 70 8.77 4.24 20.79
C SER A 70 9.08 5.73 20.88
N ASP A 71 10.07 6.22 20.14
CA ASP A 71 10.41 7.64 20.07
C ASP A 71 9.27 8.48 19.54
N TRP A 72 8.65 8.04 18.44
CA TRP A 72 7.50 8.74 17.86
C TRP A 72 6.31 8.82 18.79
N MET A 73 5.97 7.72 19.47
CA MET A 73 4.82 7.70 20.39
C MET A 73 5.07 8.47 21.69
N ASN A 74 6.32 8.55 22.13
CA ASN A 74 6.69 9.36 23.30
C ASN A 74 6.71 10.87 23.00
N GLY A 75 7.14 11.28 21.80
CA GLY A 75 7.37 12.69 21.46
C GLY A 75 6.44 13.26 20.41
N THR A 76 6.33 12.60 19.26
CA THR A 76 5.85 13.21 18.01
C THR A 76 4.37 12.95 17.71
N PHE A 77 3.84 11.78 18.03
CA PHE A 77 2.50 11.38 17.60
C PHE A 77 1.56 11.06 18.75
N LYS A 78 0.25 11.16 18.49
CA LYS A 78 -0.82 10.90 19.47
C LYS A 78 -1.47 9.53 19.31
N GLN A 79 -1.37 8.90 18.14
CA GLN A 79 -2.07 7.65 17.88
C GLN A 79 -1.30 6.70 16.99
N MET A 80 -1.43 5.42 17.27
CA MET A 80 -0.94 4.32 16.46
C MET A 80 -2.02 3.26 16.34
N GLN A 81 -2.15 2.69 15.15
CA GLN A 81 -2.92 1.49 14.87
C GLN A 81 -1.99 0.40 14.37
N LEU A 82 -2.11 -0.79 14.93
CA LEU A 82 -1.38 -1.98 14.55
C LEU A 82 -2.36 -3.06 14.13
N GLU A 83 -2.12 -3.69 13.00
CA GLU A 83 -2.88 -4.81 12.49
C GLU A 83 -1.91 -5.97 12.21
N SER A 84 -2.15 -7.12 12.81
CA SER A 84 -1.39 -8.36 12.61
C SER A 84 -2.32 -9.56 12.39
N ASP A 85 -1.75 -10.71 12.14
CA ASP A 85 -2.48 -11.97 12.03
C ASP A 85 -3.12 -12.41 13.37
N THR A 86 -2.62 -11.92 14.50
CA THR A 86 -3.10 -12.28 15.86
C THR A 86 -4.04 -11.24 16.45
N CYS A 87 -3.88 -9.95 16.12
CA CYS A 87 -4.67 -8.91 16.74
C CYS A 87 -4.73 -7.62 15.94
N THR A 88 -5.69 -6.79 16.34
CA THR A 88 -5.68 -5.35 16.06
C THR A 88 -5.45 -4.61 17.37
N ALA A 89 -4.50 -3.69 17.39
CA ALA A 89 -4.23 -2.86 18.55
C ALA A 89 -4.29 -1.37 18.19
N SER A 90 -4.80 -0.56 19.12
CA SER A 90 -4.76 0.89 19.04
C SER A 90 -4.08 1.47 20.26
N VAL A 91 -3.18 2.42 20.02
CA VAL A 91 -2.46 3.15 21.06
C VAL A 91 -2.82 4.63 20.93
N LEU A 92 -3.29 5.20 22.00
CA LEU A 92 -3.63 6.62 22.09
C LEU A 92 -2.81 7.30 23.17
N VAL A 93 -2.28 8.47 22.87
CA VAL A 93 -1.50 9.27 23.83
C VAL A 93 -2.26 10.55 24.14
N SER A 94 -2.60 10.74 25.40
CA SER A 94 -3.32 11.90 25.89
C SER A 94 -2.46 13.17 25.81
N LYS A 95 -3.07 14.35 25.98
CA LYS A 95 -2.35 15.63 26.08
C LYS A 95 -1.32 15.63 27.24
N LYS A 96 -1.58 14.87 28.31
CA LYS A 96 -0.71 14.73 29.48
C LYS A 96 0.40 13.68 29.29
N GLY A 97 0.51 13.05 28.09
CA GLY A 97 1.50 12.00 27.81
C GLY A 97 1.10 10.60 28.28
N THR A 98 -0.06 10.41 28.88
CA THR A 98 -0.54 9.09 29.29
C THR A 98 -0.90 8.26 28.07
N MET A 99 -0.34 7.05 27.96
CA MET A 99 -0.53 6.11 26.87
C MET A 99 -1.61 5.09 27.23
N THR A 100 -2.60 4.93 26.37
CA THR A 100 -3.68 3.93 26.52
C THR A 100 -3.58 2.94 25.37
N ILE A 101 -3.48 1.66 25.67
CA ILE A 101 -3.38 0.57 24.70
C ILE A 101 -4.65 -0.27 24.77
N LYS A 102 -5.32 -0.43 23.61
CA LYS A 102 -6.46 -1.35 23.44
C LYS A 102 -6.06 -2.43 22.43
N LYS A 103 -6.07 -3.69 22.85
CA LYS A 103 -5.76 -4.84 21.99
C LYS A 103 -7.02 -5.69 21.83
N LYS A 104 -7.39 -5.99 20.58
CA LYS A 104 -8.48 -6.88 20.21
C LYS A 104 -7.88 -8.10 19.49
N PRO A 105 -7.91 -9.29 20.10
CA PRO A 105 -7.37 -10.48 19.45
C PRO A 105 -8.25 -10.88 18.26
N HIS A 106 -7.65 -11.47 17.24
CA HIS A 106 -8.36 -12.10 16.14
C HIS A 106 -8.65 -13.56 16.47
N MET A 107 -9.77 -14.08 15.97
CA MET A 107 -10.03 -15.51 16.00
C MET A 107 -9.00 -16.24 15.12
N LYS A 108 -8.46 -17.36 15.62
CA LYS A 108 -7.51 -18.19 14.86
C LYS A 108 -8.09 -18.57 13.49
N GLY A 109 -7.32 -18.38 12.42
CA GLY A 109 -7.67 -18.78 11.07
C GLY A 109 -8.33 -17.71 10.19
N THR A 110 -8.59 -16.49 10.69
CA THR A 110 -9.17 -15.39 9.91
C THR A 110 -8.11 -14.48 9.24
N GLY A 111 -6.84 -14.75 9.47
CA GLY A 111 -5.74 -13.93 8.95
C GLY A 111 -5.59 -14.05 7.43
N LYS A 112 -5.61 -12.91 6.75
CA LYS A 112 -5.22 -12.84 5.33
C LYS A 112 -3.72 -13.11 5.20
N PRO A 113 -3.25 -13.76 4.13
CA PRO A 113 -1.81 -13.94 3.92
C PRO A 113 -1.12 -12.59 3.83
N VAL A 114 0.00 -12.44 4.53
CA VAL A 114 0.81 -11.22 4.50
C VAL A 114 1.56 -11.16 3.18
N ASN A 115 1.40 -10.06 2.44
CA ASN A 115 2.15 -9.85 1.22
C ASN A 115 3.50 -9.18 1.56
N LEU A 116 4.56 -9.98 1.60
CA LEU A 116 5.93 -9.54 1.90
C LEU A 116 6.66 -8.96 0.69
N ALA A 117 6.07 -8.98 -0.52
CA ALA A 117 6.72 -8.48 -1.73
C ALA A 117 7.10 -7.00 -1.56
N HIS A 118 8.39 -6.70 -1.72
CA HIS A 118 8.94 -5.34 -1.65
C HIS A 118 8.36 -4.47 -2.77
N ASN A 119 8.34 -4.98 -3.99
CA ASN A 119 7.77 -4.33 -5.15
C ASN A 119 6.42 -4.97 -5.48
N ARG A 120 5.32 -4.28 -5.22
CA ARG A 120 4.00 -4.68 -5.71
C ARG A 120 3.99 -4.51 -7.22
N LYS A 121 4.07 -5.61 -7.97
CA LYS A 121 3.74 -5.57 -9.38
C LYS A 121 2.25 -5.25 -9.49
N LYS A 122 1.93 -4.15 -10.16
CA LYS A 122 0.54 -3.90 -10.55
C LYS A 122 0.12 -5.04 -11.48
N ARG A 123 -1.01 -5.65 -11.19
CA ARG A 123 -1.63 -6.57 -12.13
C ARG A 123 -2.32 -5.71 -13.18
N TYR A 124 -1.82 -5.76 -14.39
CA TYR A 124 -2.45 -5.14 -15.54
C TYR A 124 -3.37 -6.15 -16.22
N ILE A 125 -4.47 -5.68 -16.82
CA ILE A 125 -5.37 -6.51 -17.66
C ILE A 125 -4.62 -6.95 -18.92
N LEU A 126 -3.90 -6.01 -19.53
CA LEU A 126 -2.96 -6.31 -20.60
C LEU A 126 -1.57 -6.45 -19.99
N GLU A 127 -0.95 -7.61 -20.14
CA GLU A 127 0.33 -7.91 -19.53
C GLU A 127 1.49 -7.71 -20.53
N GLU A 128 2.65 -7.29 -20.03
CA GLU A 128 3.88 -7.30 -20.80
C GLU A 128 4.32 -8.75 -21.07
N GLY A 129 4.81 -9.01 -22.28
CA GLY A 129 5.20 -10.36 -22.74
C GLY A 129 4.14 -11.09 -23.53
N ILE A 130 2.89 -10.63 -23.52
CA ILE A 130 1.81 -11.16 -24.34
C ILE A 130 1.53 -10.19 -25.49
N PRO A 131 1.80 -10.57 -26.76
CA PRO A 131 1.56 -9.69 -27.89
C PRO A 131 0.09 -9.33 -28.05
N VAL A 132 -0.22 -8.04 -28.11
CA VAL A 132 -1.57 -7.51 -28.30
C VAL A 132 -1.59 -6.67 -29.57
N PRO A 133 -2.32 -7.08 -30.64
CA PRO A 133 -2.25 -6.42 -31.94
C PRO A 133 -2.50 -4.92 -31.92
N PHE A 134 -3.57 -4.45 -31.28
CA PHE A 134 -3.88 -3.03 -31.25
C PHE A 134 -2.84 -2.19 -30.50
N LEU A 135 -2.14 -2.75 -29.51
CA LEU A 135 -1.03 -2.04 -28.84
C LEU A 135 0.19 -1.91 -29.73
N GLN A 136 0.38 -2.88 -30.64
CA GLN A 136 1.44 -2.83 -31.66
C GLN A 136 1.12 -1.76 -32.69
N ASP A 137 -0.12 -1.70 -33.18
CA ASP A 137 -0.58 -0.69 -34.15
C ASP A 137 -0.45 0.74 -33.57
N LEU A 138 -0.72 0.89 -32.26
CA LEU A 138 -0.52 2.16 -31.55
C LEU A 138 0.97 2.47 -31.25
N GLY A 139 1.90 1.59 -31.58
CA GLY A 139 3.32 1.74 -31.27
C GLY A 139 3.63 1.70 -29.75
N VAL A 140 2.74 1.15 -28.95
CA VAL A 140 2.88 1.01 -27.49
C VAL A 140 3.61 -0.27 -27.13
N MET A 141 3.50 -1.29 -27.98
CA MET A 141 4.07 -2.63 -27.77
C MET A 141 4.85 -3.08 -29.01
N THR A 142 5.94 -3.81 -28.80
CA THR A 142 6.69 -4.44 -29.91
C THR A 142 6.01 -5.75 -30.34
N LYS A 143 6.41 -6.32 -31.47
CA LYS A 143 5.91 -7.61 -31.96
C LYS A 143 6.18 -8.75 -30.99
N GLU A 144 7.21 -8.66 -30.17
CA GLU A 144 7.59 -9.62 -29.13
C GLU A 144 6.86 -9.40 -27.80
N GLY A 145 5.88 -8.47 -27.75
CA GLY A 145 5.09 -8.20 -26.55
C GLY A 145 5.78 -7.29 -25.52
N LYS A 146 6.93 -6.68 -25.84
CA LYS A 146 7.60 -5.73 -24.92
C LYS A 146 6.99 -4.33 -25.01
N ILE A 147 6.84 -3.68 -23.87
CA ILE A 147 6.33 -2.30 -23.85
C ILE A 147 7.42 -1.32 -24.26
N VAL A 148 7.08 -0.44 -25.21
CA VAL A 148 7.97 0.64 -25.65
C VAL A 148 8.13 1.66 -24.53
N ARG A 149 9.37 1.82 -24.04
CA ARG A 149 9.67 2.62 -22.84
C ARG A 149 9.11 4.05 -22.89
N THR A 150 9.19 4.71 -24.02
CA THR A 150 8.67 6.07 -24.23
C THR A 150 7.14 6.14 -24.25
N ARG A 151 6.47 5.02 -24.42
CA ARG A 151 4.99 4.87 -24.46
C ARG A 151 4.43 4.17 -23.23
N TYR A 152 5.25 3.97 -22.19
CA TYR A 152 4.84 3.26 -20.99
C TYR A 152 3.66 3.94 -20.26
N ASP A 153 3.60 5.27 -20.28
CA ASP A 153 2.47 6.01 -19.70
C ASP A 153 1.16 5.76 -20.49
N LYS A 154 1.23 5.65 -21.82
CA LYS A 154 0.08 5.27 -22.64
C LYS A 154 -0.40 3.87 -22.34
N PHE A 155 0.51 2.91 -22.18
CA PHE A 155 0.20 1.55 -21.74
C PHE A 155 -0.53 1.54 -20.39
N ARG A 156 -0.05 2.31 -19.42
CA ARG A 156 -0.70 2.44 -18.10
C ARG A 156 -2.09 3.06 -18.20
N GLN A 157 -2.26 4.08 -19.03
CA GLN A 157 -3.54 4.76 -19.28
C GLN A 157 -4.56 3.78 -19.86
N ILE A 158 -4.17 2.99 -20.85
CA ILE A 158 -5.05 1.97 -21.47
C ILE A 158 -5.46 0.92 -20.43
N ASN A 159 -4.52 0.38 -19.66
CA ASN A 159 -4.84 -0.58 -18.60
C ASN A 159 -5.79 0.02 -17.56
N ARG A 160 -5.59 1.28 -17.17
CA ARG A 160 -6.48 1.96 -16.22
C ARG A 160 -7.89 2.12 -16.78
N PHE A 161 -8.02 2.42 -18.04
CA PHE A 161 -9.31 2.48 -18.72
C PHE A 161 -10.00 1.11 -18.71
N LEU A 162 -9.27 0.05 -19.02
CA LEU A 162 -9.80 -1.31 -19.00
C LEU A 162 -10.23 -1.76 -17.59
N GLU A 163 -9.52 -1.36 -16.54
CA GLU A 163 -9.95 -1.60 -15.15
C GLU A 163 -11.35 -1.02 -14.88
N PHE A 164 -11.63 0.21 -15.35
CA PHE A 164 -12.97 0.82 -15.21
C PHE A 164 -14.04 0.04 -15.99
N ILE A 165 -13.71 -0.46 -17.18
CA ILE A 165 -14.64 -1.27 -17.97
C ILE A 165 -14.91 -2.60 -17.25
N GLU A 166 -13.87 -3.26 -16.73
CA GLU A 166 -14.00 -4.52 -15.99
C GLU A 166 -14.89 -4.37 -14.75
N ASP A 167 -14.77 -3.25 -14.02
CA ASP A 167 -15.60 -2.95 -12.85
C ASP A 167 -17.09 -2.76 -13.20
N ILE A 168 -17.40 -2.30 -14.41
CA ILE A 168 -18.77 -2.00 -14.86
C ILE A 168 -19.41 -3.24 -15.51
N LEU A 169 -18.65 -4.08 -16.20
CA LEU A 169 -19.16 -5.23 -16.97
C LEU A 169 -20.16 -6.10 -16.20
N PRO A 170 -19.92 -6.46 -14.91
CA PRO A 170 -20.87 -7.29 -14.14
C PRO A 170 -22.21 -6.60 -13.86
N GLN A 171 -22.29 -5.27 -14.02
CA GLN A 171 -23.48 -4.47 -13.76
C GLN A 171 -24.30 -4.24 -15.03
N LEU A 172 -23.76 -4.59 -16.21
CA LEU A 172 -24.42 -4.42 -17.48
C LEU A 172 -25.40 -5.57 -17.74
N PRO A 173 -26.58 -5.30 -18.35
CA PRO A 173 -27.50 -6.35 -18.76
C PRO A 173 -26.83 -7.28 -19.78
N SER A 174 -26.98 -8.60 -19.60
CA SER A 174 -26.45 -9.63 -20.50
C SER A 174 -27.51 -10.17 -21.48
N ASP A 175 -28.76 -9.74 -21.32
CA ASP A 175 -29.96 -10.22 -22.02
C ASP A 175 -30.39 -9.34 -23.21
N ARG A 176 -29.70 -8.25 -23.44
CA ARG A 176 -30.00 -7.29 -24.50
C ARG A 176 -28.76 -6.65 -25.07
N GLU A 177 -28.86 -6.12 -26.28
CA GLU A 177 -27.82 -5.31 -26.90
C GLU A 177 -27.59 -4.00 -26.11
N ILE A 178 -26.32 -3.62 -25.95
CA ILE A 178 -25.89 -2.43 -25.19
C ILE A 178 -25.14 -1.51 -26.15
N THR A 179 -25.56 -0.26 -26.23
CA THR A 179 -24.82 0.79 -26.95
C THR A 179 -23.91 1.50 -25.97
N ILE A 180 -22.58 1.48 -26.22
CA ILE A 180 -21.58 2.20 -25.43
C ILE A 180 -21.13 3.41 -26.24
N LEU A 181 -21.39 4.61 -25.73
CA LEU A 181 -20.91 5.87 -26.30
C LEU A 181 -19.67 6.35 -25.54
N CYS A 182 -18.52 6.36 -26.23
CA CYS A 182 -17.27 6.83 -25.66
C CYS A 182 -16.91 8.21 -26.25
N LEU A 183 -16.96 9.26 -25.41
CA LEU A 183 -16.57 10.60 -25.77
C LEU A 183 -15.17 10.89 -25.20
N LEU A 184 -14.13 10.43 -25.90
CA LEU A 184 -12.76 10.77 -25.60
C LEU A 184 -12.37 12.03 -26.34
N TYR A 185 -12.30 13.16 -25.65
CA TYR A 185 -11.71 14.37 -26.19
C TYR A 185 -10.20 14.31 -26.04
N THR A 186 -9.49 14.06 -27.11
CA THR A 186 -8.04 14.24 -27.17
C THR A 186 -7.78 15.68 -27.58
N SER A 187 -7.43 16.56 -26.63
CA SER A 187 -6.82 17.83 -26.98
C SER A 187 -5.39 17.54 -27.43
N ASP A 188 -5.18 17.49 -28.73
CA ASP A 188 -3.85 17.66 -29.32
C ASP A 188 -3.43 19.11 -29.07
N ALA A 189 -2.68 19.29 -27.99
CA ALA A 189 -1.99 20.54 -27.71
C ALA A 189 -0.49 20.32 -27.81
#